data_a3a9b62cda4f668091882a003b0f02d8
#
_entry.id   a3a9b62cda4f668091882a003b0f02d8
#
_cell.length_a   1.000
_cell.length_b   1.000
_cell.length_c   1.000
_cell.angle_alpha   90.00
_cell.angle_beta   90.00
_cell.angle_gamma   90.00
#
_symmetry.space_group_name_H-M   'P 1'
#
loop_
_entity.id
_entity.type
_entity.pdbx_description
1 polymer ?
#
loop_
_entity_poly.entity_id
_entity_poly.type
_entity_poly.pdbx_seq_one_letter_code
_entity_poly.pdbx_strand_id
1 'polypeptide(L)'
;MHRLPAVLFVAFLYPISNTSATPFDSTDRYETREIQGWTIRINKTFLQNQPELSKNTIALLDHQLFQVVHKLPFRSVGKLRKVVIWVEESEPHHPCMAYHPDAGWLREHHMNPDKARCVEIANARNFISWTREQPWMVLHELAHAYHHQFLKGGFENVQVAGAFETAMTEKRYAAVLHYDGKTMPAYAETNPMEYFAESTEAFFGANDFYPFVRAELKTHDAAIDGLLVTLWETR
;
A
#
# COMPACT_ATOMS: atom_id res chain seq x y z
N MET A 1 -64.93 -46.28 27.90
CA MET A 1 -63.64 -46.44 27.18
C MET A 1 -63.54 -45.47 26.07
N HIS A 2 -62.90 -44.30 26.31
CA HIS A 2 -62.72 -43.26 25.31
C HIS A 2 -61.24 -43.28 24.91
N ARG A 3 -60.95 -43.59 23.64
CA ARG A 3 -59.58 -43.53 23.05
C ARG A 3 -59.36 -42.08 22.54
N LEU A 4 -58.31 -41.42 23.06
CA LEU A 4 -57.79 -40.16 22.58
C LEU A 4 -56.95 -40.39 21.30
N PRO A 5 -57.01 -39.51 20.28
CA PRO A 5 -56.15 -39.65 19.11
C PRO A 5 -54.75 -39.13 19.41
N ALA A 6 -53.75 -39.84 18.93
CA ALA A 6 -52.32 -39.40 18.95
C ALA A 6 -52.07 -38.29 17.96
N VAL A 7 -51.62 -37.14 18.46
CA VAL A 7 -51.15 -36.05 17.63
C VAL A 7 -49.71 -36.27 17.25
N LEU A 8 -49.45 -36.46 15.98
CA LEU A 8 -48.10 -36.64 15.43
C LEU A 8 -47.44 -35.24 15.23
N PHE A 9 -46.47 -34.92 16.07
CA PHE A 9 -45.66 -33.69 15.87
C PHE A 9 -44.60 -33.99 14.79
N VAL A 10 -44.74 -33.41 13.60
CA VAL A 10 -43.70 -33.38 12.57
C VAL A 10 -42.81 -32.20 12.87
N ALA A 11 -41.60 -32.45 13.39
CA ALA A 11 -40.58 -31.44 13.56
C ALA A 11 -39.91 -31.14 12.22
N PHE A 12 -40.19 -29.98 11.66
CA PHE A 12 -39.44 -29.47 10.53
C PHE A 12 -38.05 -29.00 11.01
N LEU A 13 -37.03 -29.81 10.73
CA LEU A 13 -35.63 -29.38 10.85
C LEU A 13 -35.30 -28.45 9.70
N TYR A 14 -35.29 -27.13 9.96
CA TYR A 14 -34.67 -26.19 9.06
C TYR A 14 -33.15 -26.34 9.13
N PRO A 15 -32.43 -26.50 8.01
CA PRO A 15 -30.99 -26.47 8.03
C PRO A 15 -30.53 -25.08 8.48
N ILE A 16 -29.90 -24.99 9.64
CA ILE A 16 -29.17 -23.82 10.08
C ILE A 16 -27.91 -23.76 9.21
N SER A 17 -27.96 -22.96 8.15
CA SER A 17 -26.77 -22.61 7.40
C SER A 17 -25.89 -21.75 8.30
N ASN A 18 -24.96 -22.38 9.01
CA ASN A 18 -23.85 -21.68 9.68
C ASN A 18 -22.94 -21.10 8.58
N THR A 19 -23.32 -19.99 7.98
CA THR A 19 -22.37 -19.12 7.31
C THR A 19 -21.60 -18.43 8.43
N SER A 20 -20.44 -18.97 8.79
CA SER A 20 -19.48 -18.21 9.59
C SER A 20 -19.17 -16.96 8.78
N ALA A 21 -19.58 -15.79 9.29
CA ALA A 21 -19.21 -14.54 8.67
C ALA A 21 -17.69 -14.48 8.58
N THR A 22 -17.17 -14.19 7.40
CA THR A 22 -15.73 -13.94 7.23
C THR A 22 -15.37 -12.72 8.06
N PRO A 23 -14.21 -12.68 8.74
CA PRO A 23 -13.82 -11.55 9.59
C PRO A 23 -13.52 -10.27 8.80
N PHE A 24 -13.60 -10.30 7.48
CA PHE A 24 -13.34 -9.20 6.55
C PHE A 24 -14.43 -9.11 5.47
N ASP A 25 -14.57 -7.96 4.84
CA ASP A 25 -15.44 -7.77 3.70
C ASP A 25 -14.90 -8.52 2.47
N SER A 26 -15.76 -9.36 1.85
CA SER A 26 -15.45 -10.03 0.60
C SER A 26 -15.34 -9.06 -0.57
N THR A 27 -14.64 -9.44 -1.63
CA THR A 27 -14.34 -8.57 -2.78
C THR A 27 -15.57 -8.00 -3.49
N ASP A 28 -16.71 -8.68 -3.46
CA ASP A 28 -17.99 -8.21 -4.01
C ASP A 28 -18.60 -7.04 -3.20
N ARG A 29 -18.11 -6.79 -1.97
CA ARG A 29 -18.48 -5.62 -1.16
C ARG A 29 -17.78 -4.34 -1.62
N TYR A 30 -16.96 -4.38 -2.66
CA TYR A 30 -16.23 -3.22 -3.19
C TYR A 30 -16.80 -2.77 -4.52
N GLU A 31 -16.85 -1.47 -4.72
CA GLU A 31 -17.11 -0.82 -6.00
C GLU A 31 -15.79 -0.66 -6.75
N THR A 32 -15.76 -1.01 -8.03
CA THR A 32 -14.57 -0.85 -8.86
C THR A 32 -14.68 0.42 -9.69
N ARG A 33 -13.64 1.27 -9.62
CA ARG A 33 -13.46 2.46 -10.46
C ARG A 33 -12.12 2.42 -11.17
N GLU A 34 -11.99 3.19 -12.23
CA GLU A 34 -10.71 3.48 -12.86
C GLU A 34 -10.29 4.92 -12.55
N ILE A 35 -9.06 5.13 -12.03
CA ILE A 35 -8.50 6.44 -11.73
C ILE A 35 -7.07 6.48 -12.27
N GLN A 36 -6.74 7.43 -13.16
CA GLN A 36 -5.44 7.56 -13.82
C GLN A 36 -4.95 6.26 -14.51
N GLY A 37 -5.88 5.35 -14.87
CA GLY A 37 -5.60 4.04 -15.45
C GLY A 37 -5.33 2.93 -14.43
N TRP A 38 -5.46 3.18 -13.12
CA TRP A 38 -5.46 2.15 -12.08
C TRP A 38 -6.86 1.63 -11.79
N THR A 39 -6.97 0.33 -11.54
CA THR A 39 -8.16 -0.28 -10.94
C THR A 39 -8.18 0.02 -9.45
N ILE A 40 -9.22 0.74 -8.99
CA ILE A 40 -9.42 1.09 -7.58
C ILE A 40 -10.64 0.34 -7.06
N ARG A 41 -10.50 -0.39 -5.95
CA ARG A 41 -11.58 -1.07 -5.25
C ARG A 41 -11.92 -0.34 -3.96
N ILE A 42 -13.11 0.26 -3.91
CA ILE A 42 -13.53 1.11 -2.79
C ILE A 42 -14.63 0.39 -2.02
N ASN A 43 -14.48 0.27 -0.71
CA ASN A 43 -15.47 -0.36 0.16
C ASN A 43 -16.82 0.37 0.03
N LYS A 44 -17.89 -0.37 -0.31
CA LYS A 44 -19.25 0.20 -0.51
C LYS A 44 -19.81 0.77 0.77
N THR A 45 -19.54 0.15 1.91
CA THR A 45 -19.97 0.65 3.23
C THR A 45 -19.31 2.00 3.54
N PHE A 46 -18.03 2.15 3.21
CA PHE A 46 -17.32 3.42 3.32
C PHE A 46 -17.96 4.52 2.45
N LEU A 47 -18.23 4.22 1.19
CA LEU A 47 -18.91 5.17 0.28
C LEU A 47 -20.28 5.64 0.79
N GLN A 48 -21.04 4.73 1.42
CA GLN A 48 -22.39 5.01 1.91
C GLN A 48 -22.38 5.77 3.24
N ASN A 49 -21.53 5.35 4.18
CA ASN A 49 -21.55 5.87 5.55
C ASN A 49 -20.74 7.16 5.72
N GLN A 50 -19.74 7.39 4.87
CA GLN A 50 -18.80 8.52 4.97
C GLN A 50 -18.62 9.21 3.60
N PRO A 51 -19.70 9.75 2.98
CA PRO A 51 -19.65 10.25 1.60
C PRO A 51 -18.65 11.39 1.40
N GLU A 52 -18.53 12.34 2.33
CA GLU A 52 -17.55 13.44 2.21
C GLU A 52 -16.12 12.97 2.42
N LEU A 53 -15.88 12.08 3.38
CA LEU A 53 -14.55 11.52 3.61
C LEU A 53 -14.09 10.69 2.40
N SER A 54 -14.95 9.82 1.88
CA SER A 54 -14.65 9.00 0.71
C SER A 54 -14.39 9.84 -0.53
N LYS A 55 -15.17 10.89 -0.76
CA LYS A 55 -14.95 11.85 -1.86
C LYS A 55 -13.58 12.52 -1.76
N ASN A 56 -13.21 13.02 -0.58
CA ASN A 56 -11.93 13.68 -0.36
C ASN A 56 -10.75 12.70 -0.50
N THR A 57 -10.89 11.47 0.01
CA THR A 57 -9.89 10.41 -0.15
C THR A 57 -9.65 10.07 -1.62
N ILE A 58 -10.72 9.91 -2.39
CA ILE A 58 -10.64 9.60 -3.83
C ILE A 58 -10.00 10.77 -4.60
N ALA A 59 -10.38 12.01 -4.30
CA ALA A 59 -9.80 13.19 -4.95
C ALA A 59 -8.30 13.32 -4.66
N LEU A 60 -7.87 13.05 -3.43
CA LEU A 60 -6.45 13.06 -3.07
C LEU A 60 -5.68 11.92 -3.75
N LEU A 61 -6.25 10.72 -3.80
CA LEU A 61 -5.66 9.58 -4.50
C LEU A 61 -5.50 9.88 -5.99
N ASP A 62 -6.52 10.45 -6.65
CA ASP A 62 -6.46 10.87 -8.05
C ASP A 62 -5.31 11.85 -8.29
N HIS A 63 -5.19 12.87 -7.43
CA HIS A 63 -4.08 13.84 -7.49
C HIS A 63 -2.70 13.17 -7.36
N GLN A 64 -2.53 12.28 -6.39
CA GLN A 64 -1.25 11.58 -6.19
C GLN A 64 -0.92 10.63 -7.35
N LEU A 65 -1.89 9.90 -7.87
CA LEU A 65 -1.70 9.04 -9.04
C LEU A 65 -1.39 9.86 -10.31
N PHE A 66 -2.00 11.05 -10.47
CA PHE A 66 -1.61 11.98 -11.54
C PHE A 66 -0.14 12.40 -11.42
N GLN A 67 0.35 12.71 -10.20
CA GLN A 67 1.76 13.03 -9.98
C GLN A 67 2.67 11.85 -10.36
N VAL A 68 2.31 10.62 -10.00
CA VAL A 68 3.04 9.41 -10.40
C VAL A 68 3.12 9.28 -11.92
N VAL A 69 1.98 9.45 -12.63
CA VAL A 69 1.95 9.41 -14.11
C VAL A 69 2.82 10.50 -14.72
N HIS A 70 2.82 11.68 -14.13
CA HIS A 70 3.55 12.86 -14.65
C HIS A 70 5.08 12.74 -14.44
N LYS A 71 5.51 12.09 -13.37
CA LYS A 71 6.92 12.04 -12.95
C LYS A 71 7.66 10.78 -13.40
N LEU A 72 6.99 9.65 -13.44
CA LEU A 72 7.62 8.38 -13.74
C LEU A 72 7.66 8.08 -15.25
N PRO A 73 8.64 7.25 -15.70
CA PRO A 73 8.68 6.77 -17.08
C PRO A 73 7.41 6.00 -17.45
N PHE A 74 6.95 6.19 -18.67
CA PHE A 74 5.72 5.57 -19.19
C PHE A 74 5.70 4.04 -19.03
N ARG A 75 6.84 3.35 -19.23
CA ARG A 75 6.93 1.89 -19.07
C ARG A 75 6.73 1.45 -17.63
N SER A 76 7.32 2.19 -16.69
CA SER A 76 7.17 1.91 -15.25
C SER A 76 5.74 2.18 -14.78
N VAL A 77 5.12 3.27 -15.24
CA VAL A 77 3.68 3.54 -15.01
C VAL A 77 2.81 2.40 -15.55
N GLY A 78 3.11 1.90 -16.76
CA GLY A 78 2.37 0.76 -17.34
C GLY A 78 2.48 -0.53 -16.53
N LYS A 79 3.61 -0.76 -15.83
CA LYS A 79 3.76 -1.86 -14.87
C LYS A 79 2.93 -1.60 -13.61
N LEU A 80 3.05 -0.41 -13.02
CA LEU A 80 2.36 -0.03 -11.78
C LEU A 80 0.82 -0.06 -11.91
N ARG A 81 0.27 0.28 -13.07
CA ARG A 81 -1.18 0.20 -13.35
C ARG A 81 -1.77 -1.20 -13.26
N LYS A 82 -0.93 -2.26 -13.20
CA LYS A 82 -1.37 -3.63 -12.94
C LYS A 82 -1.61 -3.92 -11.46
N VAL A 83 -1.15 -3.05 -10.58
CA VAL A 83 -1.32 -3.14 -9.13
C VAL A 83 -2.67 -2.53 -8.77
N VAL A 84 -3.58 -3.33 -8.25
CA VAL A 84 -4.89 -2.84 -7.78
C VAL A 84 -4.69 -2.03 -6.49
N ILE A 85 -5.47 -0.96 -6.33
CA ILE A 85 -5.47 -0.17 -5.09
C ILE A 85 -6.83 -0.35 -4.41
N TRP A 86 -6.79 -0.74 -3.12
CA TRP A 86 -7.96 -0.89 -2.28
C TRP A 86 -8.13 0.31 -1.38
N VAL A 87 -9.38 0.67 -1.04
CA VAL A 87 -9.68 1.84 -0.22
C VAL A 87 -10.71 1.48 0.84
N GLU A 88 -10.27 1.58 2.10
CA GLU A 88 -11.08 1.38 3.31
C GLU A 88 -11.34 2.68 4.04
N GLU A 89 -12.40 2.71 4.85
CA GLU A 89 -12.55 3.77 5.86
C GLU A 89 -11.49 3.61 6.95
N SER A 90 -11.40 2.41 7.52
CA SER A 90 -10.46 2.05 8.58
C SER A 90 -10.31 0.54 8.64
N GLU A 91 -9.09 0.06 8.49
CA GLU A 91 -8.66 -1.32 8.66
C GLU A 91 -7.70 -1.38 9.87
N PRO A 92 -7.91 -2.28 10.85
CA PRO A 92 -7.20 -2.20 12.14
C PRO A 92 -5.71 -2.55 12.09
N HIS A 93 -5.24 -3.30 11.07
CA HIS A 93 -3.87 -3.80 11.02
C HIS A 93 -2.85 -2.77 10.50
N HIS A 94 -3.31 -1.80 9.71
CA HIS A 94 -2.43 -0.79 9.12
C HIS A 94 -2.94 0.62 9.42
N PRO A 95 -2.07 1.50 9.93
CA PRO A 95 -2.50 2.83 10.37
C PRO A 95 -2.86 3.77 9.22
N CYS A 96 -2.32 3.56 8.00
CA CYS A 96 -2.55 4.45 6.88
C CYS A 96 -2.62 3.74 5.53
N MET A 97 -1.48 3.49 4.89
CA MET A 97 -1.37 2.72 3.65
C MET A 97 -0.44 1.53 3.86
N ALA A 98 -0.59 0.52 3.00
CA ALA A 98 0.30 -0.64 2.97
C ALA A 98 0.27 -1.33 1.61
N TYR A 99 1.43 -1.86 1.18
CA TYR A 99 1.52 -2.87 0.15
C TYR A 99 1.48 -4.27 0.78
N HIS A 100 0.63 -5.16 0.26
CA HIS A 100 0.46 -6.53 0.76
C HIS A 100 1.21 -7.53 -0.12
N PRO A 101 2.38 -8.03 0.26
CA PRO A 101 3.13 -8.94 -0.60
C PRO A 101 2.54 -10.35 -0.67
N ASP A 102 1.89 -10.84 0.39
CA ASP A 102 1.58 -12.25 0.58
C ASP A 102 0.16 -12.53 1.06
N ALA A 103 -0.51 -13.49 0.41
CA ALA A 103 -1.88 -13.90 0.77
C ALA A 103 -1.94 -14.77 2.03
N GLY A 104 -0.86 -15.45 2.41
CA GLY A 104 -0.78 -16.26 3.63
C GLY A 104 -0.84 -15.36 4.85
N TRP A 105 0.00 -14.33 4.88
CA TRP A 105 -0.02 -13.33 5.95
C TRP A 105 -1.40 -12.69 6.12
N LEU A 106 -2.05 -12.29 5.01
CA LEU A 106 -3.41 -11.73 5.05
C LEU A 106 -4.43 -12.68 5.70
N ARG A 107 -4.39 -13.98 5.36
CA ARG A 107 -5.28 -14.99 5.98
C ARG A 107 -5.02 -15.15 7.47
N GLU A 108 -3.76 -15.20 7.88
CA GLU A 108 -3.35 -15.32 9.29
C GLU A 108 -3.82 -14.13 10.13
N HIS A 109 -3.91 -12.94 9.52
CA HIS A 109 -4.37 -11.70 10.15
C HIS A 109 -5.86 -11.41 9.90
N HIS A 110 -6.61 -12.39 9.39
CA HIS A 110 -8.04 -12.25 9.12
C HIS A 110 -8.40 -11.11 8.15
N MET A 111 -7.50 -10.80 7.23
CA MET A 111 -7.70 -9.84 6.14
C MET A 111 -8.09 -10.54 4.84
N ASN A 112 -8.73 -9.79 3.93
CA ASN A 112 -9.11 -10.32 2.63
C ASN A 112 -7.88 -10.74 1.79
N PRO A 113 -7.69 -12.04 1.48
CA PRO A 113 -6.52 -12.52 0.74
C PRO A 113 -6.44 -12.01 -0.70
N ASP A 114 -7.54 -11.50 -1.28
CA ASP A 114 -7.54 -10.89 -2.61
C ASP A 114 -6.79 -9.56 -2.67
N LYS A 115 -6.43 -8.97 -1.51
CA LYS A 115 -5.55 -7.80 -1.40
C LYS A 115 -4.07 -8.14 -1.60
N ALA A 116 -3.72 -9.43 -1.72
CA ALA A 116 -2.34 -9.83 -1.98
C ALA A 116 -1.81 -9.22 -3.28
N ARG A 117 -0.56 -8.73 -3.23
CA ARG A 117 0.14 -8.03 -4.31
C ARG A 117 -0.56 -6.72 -4.75
N CYS A 118 -1.37 -6.16 -3.87
CA CYS A 118 -2.08 -4.90 -4.07
C CYS A 118 -1.61 -3.86 -3.04
N VAL A 119 -1.92 -2.60 -3.31
CA VAL A 119 -1.77 -1.49 -2.36
C VAL A 119 -3.13 -1.24 -1.70
N GLU A 120 -3.13 -0.84 -0.45
CA GLU A 120 -4.33 -0.51 0.31
C GLU A 120 -4.19 0.85 0.98
N ILE A 121 -5.19 1.72 0.82
CA ILE A 121 -5.46 2.80 1.77
C ILE A 121 -6.29 2.17 2.89
N ALA A 122 -5.61 1.78 3.96
CA ALA A 122 -6.21 1.08 5.09
C ALA A 122 -6.97 2.03 6.04
N ASN A 123 -6.57 3.32 6.08
CA ASN A 123 -7.24 4.33 6.87
C ASN A 123 -7.35 5.66 6.11
N ALA A 124 -8.56 5.98 5.67
CA ALA A 124 -8.83 7.16 4.85
C ALA A 124 -8.56 8.49 5.57
N ARG A 125 -8.80 8.57 6.89
CA ARG A 125 -8.54 9.80 7.67
C ARG A 125 -7.05 10.06 7.82
N ASN A 126 -6.30 9.01 8.13
CA ASN A 126 -4.85 9.10 8.24
C ASN A 126 -4.21 9.37 6.86
N PHE A 127 -4.72 8.77 5.80
CA PHE A 127 -4.26 9.08 4.45
C PHE A 127 -4.35 10.58 4.13
N ILE A 128 -5.50 11.22 4.42
CA ILE A 128 -5.69 12.66 4.20
C ILE A 128 -4.76 13.50 5.10
N SER A 129 -4.52 13.08 6.34
CA SER A 129 -3.69 13.85 7.27
C SER A 129 -2.21 13.65 7.02
N TRP A 130 -1.74 12.39 6.86
CA TRP A 130 -0.31 12.06 6.76
C TRP A 130 0.30 12.45 5.43
N THR A 131 -0.47 12.47 4.34
CA THR A 131 0.02 12.97 3.04
C THR A 131 0.42 14.45 3.03
N ARG A 132 0.11 15.22 4.09
CA ARG A 132 0.66 16.58 4.27
C ARG A 132 2.13 16.57 4.66
N GLU A 133 2.57 15.50 5.32
CA GLU A 133 3.92 15.29 5.85
C GLU A 133 4.71 14.32 4.96
N GLN A 134 4.02 13.33 4.42
CA GLN A 134 4.53 12.32 3.48
C GLN A 134 3.82 12.45 2.12
N PRO A 135 4.16 13.48 1.33
CA PRO A 135 3.38 13.84 0.13
C PRO A 135 3.45 12.83 -1.01
N TRP A 136 4.35 11.83 -0.92
CA TRP A 136 4.54 10.79 -1.94
C TRP A 136 4.19 9.38 -1.43
N MET A 137 3.42 9.27 -0.36
CA MET A 137 3.02 8.01 0.26
C MET A 137 2.44 6.99 -0.74
N VAL A 138 1.62 7.43 -1.72
CA VAL A 138 1.12 6.54 -2.77
C VAL A 138 2.24 5.98 -3.63
N LEU A 139 3.27 6.77 -3.95
CA LEU A 139 4.45 6.28 -4.67
C LEU A 139 5.27 5.34 -3.81
N HIS A 140 5.40 5.59 -2.50
CA HIS A 140 6.08 4.71 -1.55
C HIS A 140 5.51 3.29 -1.63
N GLU A 141 4.21 3.14 -1.46
CA GLU A 141 3.56 1.82 -1.51
C GLU A 141 3.60 1.18 -2.91
N LEU A 142 3.50 2.00 -3.95
CA LEU A 142 3.69 1.54 -5.32
C LEU A 142 5.15 1.15 -5.61
N ALA A 143 6.14 1.74 -4.92
CA ALA A 143 7.54 1.34 -5.03
C ALA A 143 7.78 -0.03 -4.39
N HIS A 144 7.14 -0.35 -3.25
CA HIS A 144 7.14 -1.72 -2.73
C HIS A 144 6.55 -2.71 -3.73
N ALA A 145 5.42 -2.37 -4.35
CA ALA A 145 4.82 -3.20 -5.39
C ALA A 145 5.74 -3.38 -6.60
N TYR A 146 6.43 -2.31 -7.01
CA TYR A 146 7.38 -2.34 -8.12
C TYR A 146 8.59 -3.22 -7.80
N HIS A 147 9.19 -3.02 -6.63
CA HIS A 147 10.32 -3.81 -6.13
C HIS A 147 9.97 -5.29 -6.12
N HIS A 148 8.84 -5.65 -5.49
CA HIS A 148 8.43 -7.05 -5.34
C HIS A 148 8.06 -7.73 -6.66
N GLN A 149 7.28 -7.05 -7.52
CA GLN A 149 6.63 -7.71 -8.65
C GLN A 149 7.36 -7.55 -9.98
N PHE A 150 8.19 -6.51 -10.14
CA PHE A 150 8.72 -6.13 -11.44
C PHE A 150 10.25 -6.07 -11.49
N LEU A 151 10.94 -6.07 -10.35
CA LEU A 151 12.39 -6.22 -10.33
C LEU A 151 12.78 -7.69 -10.32
N LYS A 152 13.92 -8.00 -10.94
CA LYS A 152 14.45 -9.37 -10.93
C LYS A 152 14.80 -9.78 -9.49
N GLY A 153 14.24 -10.89 -9.02
CA GLY A 153 14.40 -11.37 -7.65
C GLY A 153 13.44 -10.75 -6.64
N GLY A 154 12.58 -9.80 -7.06
CA GLY A 154 11.63 -9.18 -6.15
C GLY A 154 12.32 -8.51 -4.97
N PHE A 155 11.86 -8.74 -3.75
CA PHE A 155 12.46 -8.21 -2.52
C PHE A 155 13.87 -8.75 -2.24
N GLU A 156 14.25 -9.85 -2.89
CA GLU A 156 15.61 -10.42 -2.87
C GLU A 156 16.50 -9.85 -3.99
N ASN A 157 16.18 -8.67 -4.52
CA ASN A 157 16.97 -8.04 -5.56
C ASN A 157 18.38 -7.71 -5.04
N VAL A 158 19.39 -8.38 -5.58
CA VAL A 158 20.79 -8.29 -5.11
C VAL A 158 21.41 -6.91 -5.27
N GLN A 159 20.92 -6.10 -6.22
CA GLN A 159 21.45 -4.74 -6.44
C GLN A 159 20.91 -3.78 -5.37
N VAL A 160 19.63 -3.89 -5.02
CA VAL A 160 19.02 -3.10 -3.93
C VAL A 160 19.62 -3.52 -2.59
N ALA A 161 19.72 -4.84 -2.33
CA ALA A 161 20.32 -5.36 -1.10
C ALA A 161 21.78 -4.90 -0.93
N GLY A 162 22.61 -4.98 -1.98
CA GLY A 162 23.99 -4.54 -1.91
C GLY A 162 24.18 -3.04 -1.72
N ALA A 163 23.30 -2.22 -2.34
CA ALA A 163 23.30 -0.78 -2.12
C ALA A 163 22.89 -0.43 -0.66
N PHE A 164 21.86 -1.10 -0.14
CA PHE A 164 21.44 -0.98 1.26
C PHE A 164 22.54 -1.34 2.24
N GLU A 165 23.18 -2.51 2.09
CA GLU A 165 24.29 -2.96 2.95
C GLU A 165 25.44 -1.95 2.99
N THR A 166 25.79 -1.38 1.83
CA THR A 166 26.82 -0.35 1.72
C THR A 166 26.41 0.92 2.49
N ALA A 167 25.20 1.42 2.26
CA ALA A 167 24.68 2.62 2.93
C ALA A 167 24.61 2.45 4.46
N MET A 168 24.21 1.26 4.94
CA MET A 168 24.16 0.95 6.38
C MET A 168 25.56 0.84 6.99
N THR A 169 26.50 0.20 6.30
CA THR A 169 27.91 0.11 6.74
C THR A 169 28.53 1.51 6.88
N GLU A 170 28.23 2.40 5.95
CA GLU A 170 28.69 3.80 5.96
C GLU A 170 27.87 4.71 6.88
N LYS A 171 26.81 4.19 7.51
CA LYS A 171 25.90 4.92 8.43
C LYS A 171 25.26 6.16 7.80
N ARG A 172 24.98 6.12 6.50
CA ARG A 172 24.48 7.27 5.76
C ARG A 172 23.12 7.78 6.28
N TYR A 173 22.30 6.87 6.81
CA TYR A 173 20.92 7.12 7.24
C TYR A 173 20.75 7.09 8.77
N ALA A 174 21.81 6.85 9.53
CA ALA A 174 21.77 6.66 10.98
C ALA A 174 21.38 7.92 11.77
N ALA A 175 21.61 9.13 11.20
CA ALA A 175 21.26 10.39 11.82
C ALA A 175 21.07 11.46 10.74
N VAL A 176 19.86 11.56 10.22
CA VAL A 176 19.49 12.51 9.18
C VAL A 176 18.41 13.48 9.64
N LEU A 177 18.24 14.59 8.95
CA LEU A 177 17.18 15.55 9.22
C LEU A 177 15.83 14.95 8.78
N HIS A 178 14.84 15.02 9.66
CA HIS A 178 13.44 14.73 9.37
C HIS A 178 12.70 16.05 9.07
N TYR A 179 11.57 16.00 8.34
CA TYR A 179 10.82 17.20 7.93
C TYR A 179 10.41 18.12 9.10
N ASP A 180 10.24 17.57 10.31
CA ASP A 180 9.91 18.33 11.54
C ASP A 180 11.10 19.06 12.19
N GLY A 181 12.28 18.98 11.57
CA GLY A 181 13.51 19.62 12.01
C GLY A 181 14.33 18.81 13.02
N LYS A 182 13.91 17.60 13.38
CA LYS A 182 14.69 16.71 14.25
C LYS A 182 15.70 15.90 13.45
N THR A 183 16.79 15.54 14.11
CA THR A 183 17.76 14.56 13.60
C THR A 183 17.50 13.21 14.23
N MET A 184 17.32 12.18 13.40
CA MET A 184 17.01 10.83 13.81
C MET A 184 17.39 9.81 12.73
N PRO A 185 17.39 8.49 13.02
CA PRO A 185 17.55 7.48 11.97
C PRO A 185 16.43 7.58 10.94
N ALA A 186 16.77 7.50 9.65
CA ALA A 186 15.77 7.49 8.59
C ALA A 186 15.00 6.18 8.58
N TYR A 187 13.76 6.22 8.10
CA TYR A 187 12.96 5.00 7.91
C TYR A 187 13.59 4.05 6.89
N ALA A 188 14.36 4.58 5.94
CA ALA A 188 15.22 3.85 5.01
C ALA A 188 16.21 2.87 5.67
N GLU A 189 16.55 3.05 6.95
CA GLU A 189 17.44 2.11 7.69
C GLU A 189 16.76 0.80 8.06
N THR A 190 15.43 0.72 7.99
CA THR A 190 14.65 -0.41 8.49
C THR A 190 14.98 -1.72 7.75
N ASN A 191 15.03 -1.67 6.42
CA ASN A 191 15.30 -2.81 5.55
C ASN A 191 15.50 -2.35 4.09
N PRO A 192 15.96 -3.25 3.17
CA PRO A 192 16.14 -2.91 1.75
C PRO A 192 14.86 -2.45 1.03
N MET A 193 13.68 -2.86 1.49
CA MET A 193 12.40 -2.49 0.87
C MET A 193 12.07 -1.03 1.17
N GLU A 194 12.21 -0.60 2.43
CA GLU A 194 12.01 0.79 2.84
C GLU A 194 13.08 1.71 2.23
N TYR A 195 14.32 1.26 2.21
CA TYR A 195 15.41 1.98 1.55
C TYR A 195 15.11 2.28 0.08
N PHE A 196 14.57 1.29 -0.66
CA PHE A 196 14.17 1.48 -2.05
C PHE A 196 12.99 2.43 -2.19
N ALA A 197 11.96 2.32 -1.33
CA ALA A 197 10.76 3.15 -1.38
C ALA A 197 11.06 4.60 -1.01
N GLU A 198 11.74 4.86 0.11
CA GLU A 198 12.18 6.19 0.55
C GLU A 198 13.08 6.89 -0.49
N SER A 199 14.06 6.14 -1.04
CA SER A 199 14.93 6.66 -2.10
C SER A 199 14.15 6.96 -3.38
N THR A 200 13.08 6.21 -3.68
CA THR A 200 12.19 6.46 -4.82
C THR A 200 11.39 7.75 -4.63
N GLU A 201 10.92 8.02 -3.42
CA GLU A 201 10.24 9.29 -3.09
C GLU A 201 11.17 10.48 -3.32
N ALA A 202 12.38 10.44 -2.76
CA ALA A 202 13.39 11.49 -2.98
C ALA A 202 13.77 11.64 -4.46
N PHE A 203 13.81 10.53 -5.22
CA PHE A 203 14.21 10.52 -6.62
C PHE A 203 13.18 11.19 -7.56
N PHE A 204 11.89 10.94 -7.36
CA PHE A 204 10.82 11.45 -8.23
C PHE A 204 10.06 12.64 -7.65
N GLY A 205 10.11 12.84 -6.34
CA GLY A 205 9.30 13.80 -5.62
C GLY A 205 9.99 14.42 -4.44
N ALA A 206 9.45 14.16 -3.25
CA ALA A 206 9.99 14.61 -1.97
C ALA A 206 9.75 13.55 -0.89
N ASN A 207 10.80 13.22 -0.15
CA ASN A 207 10.78 12.36 1.02
C ASN A 207 10.61 13.18 2.30
N ASP A 208 10.15 12.58 3.39
CA ASP A 208 10.04 13.22 4.71
C ASP A 208 11.32 13.12 5.56
N PHE A 209 12.26 12.27 5.16
CA PHE A 209 13.63 12.21 5.68
C PHE A 209 14.64 12.73 4.65
N TYR A 210 15.73 13.35 5.15
CA TYR A 210 16.88 13.66 4.29
C TYR A 210 17.58 12.36 3.83
N PRO A 211 17.85 12.32 2.50
CA PRO A 211 17.69 13.33 1.44
C PRO A 211 16.24 13.52 1.02
N PHE A 212 15.79 14.79 1.00
CA PHE A 212 14.41 15.15 0.70
C PHE A 212 14.09 15.10 -0.80
N VAL A 213 15.07 15.44 -1.63
CA VAL A 213 14.90 15.53 -3.09
C VAL A 213 16.09 14.91 -3.83
N ARG A 214 15.90 14.62 -5.11
CA ARG A 214 16.91 13.93 -5.94
C ARG A 214 18.27 14.59 -5.95
N ALA A 215 18.36 15.92 -5.95
CA ALA A 215 19.64 16.62 -5.95
C ALA A 215 20.47 16.29 -4.70
N GLU A 216 19.81 16.17 -3.56
CA GLU A 216 20.41 15.76 -2.29
C GLU A 216 20.70 14.26 -2.28
N LEU A 217 19.77 13.41 -2.76
CA LEU A 217 19.97 11.96 -2.89
C LEU A 217 21.24 11.64 -3.69
N LYS A 218 21.42 12.30 -4.83
CA LYS A 218 22.60 12.14 -5.69
C LYS A 218 23.92 12.47 -4.98
N THR A 219 23.90 13.40 -4.02
CA THR A 219 25.09 13.79 -3.25
C THR A 219 25.26 12.89 -2.04
N HIS A 220 24.17 12.54 -1.36
CA HIS A 220 24.18 11.77 -0.12
C HIS A 220 24.43 10.28 -0.38
N ASP A 221 23.77 9.73 -1.42
CA ASP A 221 23.87 8.32 -1.80
C ASP A 221 23.82 8.16 -3.33
N ALA A 222 24.97 8.45 -3.96
CA ALA A 222 25.11 8.34 -5.42
C ALA A 222 24.89 6.93 -5.96
N ALA A 223 25.09 5.90 -5.12
CA ALA A 223 24.91 4.50 -5.51
C ALA A 223 23.45 4.20 -5.78
N ILE A 224 22.56 4.57 -4.86
CA ILE A 224 21.12 4.34 -5.05
C ILE A 224 20.54 5.28 -6.13
N ASP A 225 20.97 6.57 -6.25
CA ASP A 225 20.53 7.44 -7.35
C ASP A 225 20.84 6.80 -8.71
N GLY A 226 22.08 6.31 -8.90
CA GLY A 226 22.49 5.64 -10.13
C GLY A 226 21.72 4.33 -10.39
N LEU A 227 21.43 3.57 -9.36
CA LEU A 227 20.66 2.33 -9.42
C LEU A 227 19.20 2.60 -9.81
N LEU A 228 18.55 3.60 -9.22
CA LEU A 228 17.17 3.98 -9.51
C LEU A 228 16.99 4.44 -10.97
N VAL A 229 17.99 5.10 -11.57
CA VAL A 229 17.99 5.43 -13.02
C VAL A 229 17.77 4.17 -13.87
N THR A 230 18.41 3.07 -13.51
CA THR A 230 18.31 1.80 -14.23
C THR A 230 17.05 1.03 -13.90
N LEU A 231 16.74 0.89 -12.62
CA LEU A 231 15.61 0.09 -12.16
C LEU A 231 14.25 0.68 -12.56
N TRP A 232 14.11 2.01 -12.57
CA TRP A 232 12.92 2.72 -13.01
C TRP A 232 12.89 3.01 -14.52
N GLU A 233 13.90 2.56 -15.27
CA GLU A 233 13.96 2.72 -16.74
C GLU A 233 13.85 4.21 -17.19
N THR A 234 14.56 5.11 -16.48
CA THR A 234 14.49 6.56 -16.73
C THR A 234 15.32 7.04 -17.94
N ARG A 235 15.99 6.13 -18.66
CA ARG A 235 16.77 6.38 -19.87
C ARG A 235 16.20 5.67 -21.08
#